data_67cc49d0d2441a18a38b61258a47f4a8
#
_entry.id   67cc49d0d2441a18a38b61258a47f4a8
#
_cell.length_a   1.000
_cell.length_b   1.000
_cell.length_c   1.000
_cell.angle_alpha   90.00
_cell.angle_beta   90.00
_cell.angle_gamma   90.00
#
_symmetry.space_group_name_H-M   'P 1'
#
loop_
_entity.id
_entity.type
_entity.pdbx_description
1 polymer ?
#
loop_
_entity_poly.entity_id
_entity_poly.type
_entity_poly.pdbx_seq_one_letter_code
_entity_poly.pdbx_strand_id
1 'polypeptide(L)'
;MTRIRVHTAIAISFVFALGCAAQAPATTEVHSRNGGGTLVLPTSVARLVHQEVNRVRAEHRLRPLAWDGRLGGVATNHSRDMLRRGYFAHNSPTGEDFSARYERGGYTCQVPLSSRSFLTGGENLALTHHNARIIVYADGRKVPAGFRTPAQVAQRVVDGWLHSPGHRANLLKPQWRQEGIGVAIGADGRIWVTQNFC
;
A
#
# COMPACT_ATOMS: atom_id res chain seq x y z
N MET A 1 4.47 85.48 -6.28
CA MET A 1 4.04 84.67 -5.15
C MET A 1 3.88 83.27 -5.65
N THR A 2 4.95 82.47 -5.55
CA THR A 2 5.04 81.12 -6.13
C THR A 2 4.82 80.06 -5.02
N ARG A 3 3.76 79.25 -5.11
CA ARG A 3 3.50 78.21 -4.13
C ARG A 3 4.20 76.90 -4.54
N ILE A 4 5.15 76.46 -3.73
CA ILE A 4 5.84 75.19 -3.85
C ILE A 4 4.95 74.15 -3.24
N ARG A 5 4.56 73.07 -4.04
CA ARG A 5 3.91 71.85 -3.54
C ARG A 5 4.99 70.83 -3.21
N VAL A 6 5.03 70.42 -1.96
CA VAL A 6 5.87 69.33 -1.47
C VAL A 6 5.05 68.00 -1.66
N HIS A 7 5.60 67.07 -2.44
CA HIS A 7 5.05 65.73 -2.56
C HIS A 7 5.74 64.80 -1.56
N THR A 8 5.00 64.34 -0.58
CA THR A 8 5.47 63.35 0.38
C THR A 8 5.33 61.97 -0.25
N ALA A 9 6.44 61.27 -0.56
CA ALA A 9 6.46 59.91 -1.00
C ALA A 9 6.34 58.99 0.21
N ILE A 10 5.26 58.20 0.26
CA ILE A 10 5.08 57.15 1.26
C ILE A 10 5.75 55.87 0.70
N ALA A 11 6.87 55.47 1.34
CA ALA A 11 7.51 54.20 1.05
C ALA A 11 6.75 53.08 1.76
N ILE A 12 6.10 52.21 0.98
CA ILE A 12 5.46 50.97 1.49
C ILE A 12 6.54 49.88 1.53
N SER A 13 7.01 49.55 2.73
CA SER A 13 7.89 48.40 2.95
C SER A 13 7.10 47.12 2.89
N PHE A 14 7.29 46.33 1.84
CA PHE A 14 6.81 44.94 1.78
C PHE A 14 7.72 44.06 2.64
N VAL A 15 7.19 43.57 3.77
CA VAL A 15 7.82 42.52 4.56
C VAL A 15 7.49 41.19 3.88
N PHE A 16 8.48 40.60 3.21
CA PHE A 16 8.38 39.19 2.75
C PHE A 16 8.50 38.30 3.96
N ALA A 17 7.36 37.70 4.39
CA ALA A 17 7.39 36.59 5.31
C ALA A 17 7.92 35.37 4.56
N LEU A 18 9.16 34.93 4.85
CA LEU A 18 9.66 33.63 4.44
C LEU A 18 8.82 32.53 5.17
N GLY A 19 7.81 32.04 4.50
CA GLY A 19 7.13 30.83 4.91
C GLY A 19 8.08 29.64 4.78
N CYS A 20 8.51 29.09 5.91
CA CYS A 20 9.23 27.82 5.98
C CYS A 20 8.25 26.72 5.59
N ALA A 21 8.16 26.38 4.31
CA ALA A 21 7.43 25.21 3.84
C ALA A 21 8.20 23.97 4.31
N ALA A 22 7.68 23.29 5.32
CA ALA A 22 8.16 21.98 5.72
C ALA A 22 7.99 21.02 4.53
N GLN A 23 9.08 20.69 3.87
CA GLN A 23 9.12 19.66 2.84
C GLN A 23 8.81 18.32 3.48
N ALA A 24 7.71 17.69 3.06
CA ALA A 24 7.42 16.31 3.38
C ALA A 24 8.60 15.43 2.91
N PRO A 25 9.01 14.42 3.71
CA PRO A 25 10.10 13.57 3.30
C PRO A 25 9.78 12.89 1.98
N ALA A 26 10.64 13.11 0.99
CA ALA A 26 10.56 12.45 -0.31
C ALA A 26 10.59 10.94 -0.09
N THR A 27 9.50 10.26 -0.44
CA THR A 27 9.49 8.81 -0.53
C THR A 27 10.47 8.44 -1.63
N THR A 28 11.62 7.89 -1.24
CA THR A 28 12.61 7.37 -2.18
C THR A 28 11.99 6.17 -2.92
N GLU A 29 11.47 6.42 -4.11
CA GLU A 29 11.10 5.36 -5.04
C GLU A 29 12.39 4.72 -5.51
N VAL A 30 12.66 3.51 -5.03
CA VAL A 30 13.80 2.73 -5.51
C VAL A 30 13.51 2.30 -6.95
N HIS A 31 14.10 3.01 -7.90
CA HIS A 31 14.07 2.67 -9.31
C HIS A 31 15.04 1.51 -9.55
N SER A 32 14.55 0.29 -9.63
CA SER A 32 15.35 -0.84 -10.11
C SER A 32 15.48 -0.75 -11.66
N ARG A 33 16.59 -0.20 -12.11
CA ARG A 33 16.97 -0.23 -13.53
C ARG A 33 17.71 -1.53 -13.82
N ASN A 34 17.02 -2.51 -14.38
CA ASN A 34 17.68 -3.58 -15.16
C ASN A 34 16.76 -4.08 -16.27
N GLY A 35 17.17 -3.84 -17.51
CA GLY A 35 16.83 -4.57 -18.72
C GLY A 35 15.34 -4.71 -19.08
N GLY A 36 14.77 -3.79 -19.87
CA GLY A 36 13.59 -4.04 -20.73
C GLY A 36 12.26 -4.44 -20.08
N GLY A 37 12.19 -4.56 -18.75
CA GLY A 37 10.97 -4.96 -18.01
C GLY A 37 10.14 -3.75 -17.59
N THR A 38 8.82 -3.89 -17.62
CA THR A 38 7.90 -2.90 -17.07
C THR A 38 8.23 -2.64 -15.59
N LEU A 39 8.42 -1.37 -15.23
CA LEU A 39 8.72 -0.97 -13.85
C LEU A 39 7.55 -1.37 -12.93
N VAL A 40 7.83 -2.19 -11.92
CA VAL A 40 6.84 -2.60 -10.93
C VAL A 40 6.89 -1.64 -9.76
N LEU A 41 5.93 -0.71 -9.70
CA LEU A 41 5.78 0.24 -8.60
C LEU A 41 4.83 -0.30 -7.52
N PRO A 42 5.15 -0.15 -6.22
CA PRO A 42 4.27 -0.57 -5.13
C PRO A 42 2.84 -0.03 -5.25
N THR A 43 2.70 1.24 -5.60
CA THR A 43 1.40 1.91 -5.76
C THR A 43 0.59 1.33 -6.92
N SER A 44 1.24 0.99 -8.03
CA SER A 44 0.58 0.35 -9.18
C SER A 44 0.09 -1.05 -8.82
N VAL A 45 0.91 -1.85 -8.14
CA VAL A 45 0.51 -3.18 -7.67
C VAL A 45 -0.66 -3.09 -6.70
N ALA A 46 -0.60 -2.19 -5.70
CA ALA A 46 -1.67 -2.02 -4.72
C ALA A 46 -3.02 -1.69 -5.38
N ARG A 47 -3.01 -0.76 -6.35
CA ARG A 47 -4.21 -0.40 -7.10
C ARG A 47 -4.77 -1.55 -7.93
N LEU A 48 -3.89 -2.32 -8.59
CA LEU A 48 -4.30 -3.47 -9.40
C LEU A 48 -4.79 -4.63 -8.54
N VAL A 49 -4.22 -4.86 -7.36
CA VAL A 49 -4.75 -5.83 -6.38
C VAL A 49 -6.17 -5.44 -5.97
N HIS A 50 -6.41 -4.16 -5.64
CA HIS A 50 -7.76 -3.67 -5.32
C HIS A 50 -8.76 -3.91 -6.47
N GLN A 51 -8.38 -3.63 -7.70
CA GLN A 51 -9.23 -3.88 -8.87
C GLN A 51 -9.55 -5.36 -9.02
N GLU A 52 -8.54 -6.23 -8.88
CA GLU A 52 -8.70 -7.67 -9.01
C GLU A 52 -9.54 -8.27 -7.88
N VAL A 53 -9.38 -7.80 -6.63
CA VAL A 53 -10.26 -8.15 -5.50
C VAL A 53 -11.70 -7.80 -5.82
N ASN A 54 -11.97 -6.62 -6.35
CA ASN A 54 -13.33 -6.20 -6.68
C ASN A 54 -13.91 -6.94 -7.88
N ARG A 55 -13.08 -7.34 -8.86
CA ARG A 55 -13.49 -8.24 -9.94
C ARG A 55 -13.96 -9.59 -9.38
N VAL A 56 -13.17 -10.22 -8.51
CA VAL A 56 -13.52 -11.48 -7.86
C VAL A 56 -14.78 -11.35 -7.01
N ARG A 57 -14.92 -10.27 -6.23
CA ARG A 57 -16.13 -10.04 -5.44
C ARG A 57 -17.38 -9.91 -6.31
N ALA A 58 -17.28 -9.23 -7.46
CA ALA A 58 -18.38 -9.13 -8.41
C ALA A 58 -18.81 -10.50 -8.97
N GLU A 59 -17.86 -11.38 -9.29
CA GLU A 59 -18.13 -12.77 -9.72
C GLU A 59 -18.88 -13.58 -8.66
N HIS A 60 -18.64 -13.27 -7.37
CA HIS A 60 -19.36 -13.85 -6.25
C HIS A 60 -20.60 -13.07 -5.84
N ARG A 61 -21.08 -12.11 -6.66
CA ARG A 61 -22.25 -11.26 -6.40
C ARG A 61 -22.16 -10.47 -5.11
N LEU A 62 -20.94 -10.12 -4.71
CA LEU A 62 -20.67 -9.31 -3.53
C LEU A 62 -20.47 -7.84 -3.92
N ARG A 63 -20.83 -6.95 -3.00
CA ARG A 63 -20.56 -5.53 -3.13
C ARG A 63 -19.05 -5.28 -3.29
N PRO A 64 -18.65 -4.36 -4.17
CA PRO A 64 -17.26 -3.94 -4.23
C PRO A 64 -16.84 -3.25 -2.92
N LEU A 65 -15.57 -3.36 -2.58
CA LEU A 65 -14.94 -2.65 -1.48
C LEU A 65 -14.50 -1.27 -1.95
N ALA A 66 -14.75 -0.25 -1.13
CA ALA A 66 -14.18 1.07 -1.36
C ALA A 66 -12.69 1.06 -0.97
N TRP A 67 -11.88 1.83 -1.69
CA TRP A 67 -10.50 2.09 -1.30
C TRP A 67 -10.44 3.03 -0.11
N ASP A 68 -9.76 2.64 0.97
CA ASP A 68 -9.49 3.49 2.12
C ASP A 68 -7.99 3.79 2.22
N GLY A 69 -7.64 5.07 2.08
CA GLY A 69 -6.24 5.50 2.09
C GLY A 69 -5.56 5.35 3.46
N ARG A 70 -6.30 5.44 4.57
CA ARG A 70 -5.76 5.25 5.93
C ARG A 70 -5.43 3.78 6.16
N LEU A 71 -6.35 2.88 5.83
CA LEU A 71 -6.09 1.43 5.85
C LEU A 71 -4.93 1.07 4.93
N GLY A 72 -4.84 1.69 3.74
CA GLY A 72 -3.71 1.53 2.82
C GLY A 72 -2.39 1.97 3.43
N GLY A 73 -2.39 3.05 4.21
CA GLY A 73 -1.23 3.51 4.98
C GLY A 73 -0.78 2.51 6.03
N VAL A 74 -1.71 1.98 6.83
CA VAL A 74 -1.44 0.93 7.84
C VAL A 74 -0.89 -0.33 7.16
N ALA A 75 -1.52 -0.78 6.08
CA ALA A 75 -1.08 -1.94 5.31
C ALA A 75 0.34 -1.75 4.72
N THR A 76 0.62 -0.56 4.18
CA THR A 76 1.94 -0.22 3.62
C THR A 76 3.02 -0.25 4.70
N ASN A 77 2.73 0.27 5.88
CA ASN A 77 3.67 0.25 7.01
C ASN A 77 3.98 -1.18 7.44
N HIS A 78 3.00 -2.07 7.49
CA HIS A 78 3.22 -3.48 7.82
C HIS A 78 4.03 -4.21 6.74
N SER A 79 3.72 -4.03 5.45
CA SER A 79 4.50 -4.61 4.36
C SER A 79 5.96 -4.14 4.38
N ARG A 80 6.20 -2.85 4.66
CA ARG A 80 7.55 -2.31 4.83
C ARG A 80 8.26 -2.83 6.07
N ASP A 81 7.54 -3.06 7.17
CA ASP A 81 8.11 -3.64 8.38
C ASP A 81 8.54 -5.08 8.15
N MET A 82 7.68 -5.89 7.52
CA MET A 82 8.03 -7.26 7.13
C MET A 82 9.28 -7.31 6.24
N LEU A 83 9.37 -6.41 5.24
CA LEU A 83 10.54 -6.30 4.39
C LEU A 83 11.80 -5.92 5.18
N ARG A 84 11.75 -4.84 5.97
CA ARG A 84 12.93 -4.32 6.69
C ARG A 84 13.46 -5.27 7.73
N ARG A 85 12.57 -5.99 8.43
CA ARG A 85 12.93 -6.88 9.54
C ARG A 85 13.03 -8.34 9.11
N GLY A 86 12.77 -8.65 7.82
CA GLY A 86 12.97 -9.98 7.22
C GLY A 86 11.99 -11.04 7.71
N TYR A 87 10.74 -10.69 8.00
CA TYR A 87 9.71 -11.66 8.43
C TYR A 87 8.49 -11.65 7.50
N PHE A 88 7.62 -12.66 7.65
CA PHE A 88 6.32 -12.75 6.98
C PHE A 88 5.31 -13.37 7.94
N ALA A 89 4.54 -12.53 8.63
CA ALA A 89 3.55 -12.94 9.61
C ALA A 89 2.54 -11.83 9.89
N HIS A 90 1.34 -12.19 10.36
CA HIS A 90 0.31 -11.26 10.81
C HIS A 90 0.76 -10.44 12.03
N ASN A 91 1.43 -11.07 12.97
CA ASN A 91 1.99 -10.39 14.13
C ASN A 91 3.42 -9.95 13.86
N SER A 92 3.77 -8.73 14.25
CA SER A 92 5.15 -8.28 14.23
C SER A 92 6.01 -9.10 15.22
N PRO A 93 7.35 -9.12 15.09
CA PRO A 93 8.22 -9.77 16.07
C PRO A 93 8.10 -9.22 17.50
N THR A 94 7.45 -8.07 17.67
CA THR A 94 7.14 -7.49 18.99
C THR A 94 5.72 -7.81 19.46
N GLY A 95 4.98 -8.68 18.76
CA GLY A 95 3.64 -9.12 19.14
C GLY A 95 2.50 -8.21 18.67
N GLU A 96 2.78 -7.11 17.94
CA GLU A 96 1.74 -6.21 17.44
C GLU A 96 0.94 -6.90 16.32
N ASP A 97 -0.37 -7.07 16.53
CA ASP A 97 -1.31 -7.61 15.55
C ASP A 97 -1.91 -6.50 14.65
N PHE A 98 -2.80 -6.88 13.70
CA PHE A 98 -3.41 -5.91 12.79
C PHE A 98 -4.31 -4.90 13.53
N SER A 99 -4.95 -5.29 14.62
CA SER A 99 -5.82 -4.41 15.41
C SER A 99 -5.02 -3.29 16.08
N ALA A 100 -3.91 -3.65 16.73
CA ALA A 100 -2.99 -2.69 17.32
C ALA A 100 -2.37 -1.75 16.27
N ARG A 101 -2.10 -2.26 15.05
CA ARG A 101 -1.64 -1.41 13.93
C ARG A 101 -2.73 -0.43 13.47
N TYR A 102 -4.00 -0.82 13.48
CA TYR A 102 -5.12 0.09 13.18
C TYR A 102 -5.15 1.23 14.20
N GLU A 103 -5.17 0.89 15.49
CA GLU A 103 -5.18 1.89 16.58
C GLU A 103 -4.01 2.86 16.48
N ARG A 104 -2.80 2.34 16.32
CA ARG A 104 -1.60 3.16 16.14
C ARG A 104 -1.66 4.05 14.89
N GLY A 105 -2.33 3.59 13.84
CA GLY A 105 -2.61 4.36 12.63
C GLY A 105 -3.78 5.34 12.74
N GLY A 106 -4.39 5.47 13.93
CA GLY A 106 -5.56 6.31 14.15
C GLY A 106 -6.79 5.83 13.40
N TYR A 107 -6.92 4.51 13.17
CA TYR A 107 -8.01 3.89 12.43
C TYR A 107 -8.87 3.03 13.34
N THR A 108 -10.16 3.29 13.36
CA THR A 108 -11.14 2.47 14.09
C THR A 108 -12.05 1.76 13.10
N CYS A 109 -12.06 0.43 13.15
CA CYS A 109 -12.98 -0.38 12.36
C CYS A 109 -14.10 -0.93 13.23
N GLN A 110 -15.34 -0.66 12.84
CA GLN A 110 -16.54 -1.17 13.50
C GLN A 110 -17.59 -1.53 12.43
N VAL A 111 -17.54 -2.75 11.92
CA VAL A 111 -18.53 -3.25 10.97
C VAL A 111 -19.61 -4.02 11.72
N PRO A 112 -20.87 -3.51 11.79
CA PRO A 112 -21.91 -4.16 12.57
C PRO A 112 -22.23 -5.58 12.06
N LEU A 113 -22.33 -6.54 12.97
CA LEU A 113 -22.86 -7.89 12.73
C LEU A 113 -24.27 -8.04 13.34
N SER A 114 -24.49 -7.39 14.48
CA SER A 114 -25.76 -7.32 15.19
C SER A 114 -25.82 -6.04 16.01
N SER A 115 -26.89 -5.86 16.80
CA SER A 115 -27.00 -4.71 17.71
C SER A 115 -25.92 -4.68 18.82
N ARG A 116 -25.19 -5.80 19.03
CA ARG A 116 -24.22 -5.94 20.14
C ARG A 116 -22.85 -6.49 19.69
N SER A 117 -22.64 -6.76 18.41
CA SER A 117 -21.40 -7.35 17.90
C SER A 117 -20.90 -6.65 16.63
N PHE A 118 -19.57 -6.53 16.53
CA PHE A 118 -18.89 -5.84 15.44
C PHE A 118 -17.71 -6.69 14.97
N LEU A 119 -17.38 -6.58 13.68
CA LEU A 119 -16.04 -6.91 13.21
C LEU A 119 -15.14 -5.69 13.43
N THR A 120 -13.96 -5.94 13.93
CA THR A 120 -12.95 -4.90 14.20
C THR A 120 -11.87 -4.84 13.13
N GLY A 121 -12.09 -5.50 12.02
CA GLY A 121 -11.19 -5.56 10.88
C GLY A 121 -10.79 -6.97 10.51
N GLY A 122 -9.92 -7.08 9.53
CA GLY A 122 -9.33 -8.32 9.07
C GLY A 122 -8.10 -8.04 8.22
N GLU A 123 -7.25 -9.07 8.04
CA GLU A 123 -6.01 -8.93 7.29
C GLU A 123 -5.75 -10.17 6.43
N ASN A 124 -5.30 -9.95 5.20
CA ASN A 124 -4.67 -10.95 4.34
C ASN A 124 -3.24 -10.53 4.04
N LEU A 125 -2.34 -11.51 3.96
CA LEU A 125 -0.95 -11.30 3.58
C LEU A 125 -0.60 -12.12 2.35
N ALA A 126 0.31 -11.60 1.51
CA ALA A 126 0.94 -12.35 0.45
C ALA A 126 2.43 -12.02 0.34
N LEU A 127 3.23 -13.04 0.06
CA LEU A 127 4.63 -12.89 -0.32
C LEU A 127 4.82 -13.54 -1.70
N THR A 128 5.27 -12.76 -2.65
CA THR A 128 5.50 -13.21 -4.02
C THR A 128 6.79 -12.60 -4.58
N HIS A 129 7.06 -12.84 -5.85
CA HIS A 129 8.21 -12.28 -6.56
C HIS A 129 7.78 -11.64 -7.88
N HIS A 130 8.45 -10.59 -8.30
CA HIS A 130 8.26 -10.07 -9.64
C HIS A 130 8.98 -10.92 -10.71
N ASN A 131 9.96 -11.74 -10.31
CA ASN A 131 10.61 -12.65 -11.23
C ASN A 131 9.65 -13.75 -11.70
N ALA A 132 9.49 -13.90 -13.02
CA ALA A 132 8.60 -14.90 -13.60
C ALA A 132 9.25 -16.29 -13.58
N ARG A 133 10.57 -16.35 -13.82
CA ARG A 133 11.38 -17.56 -13.85
C ARG A 133 12.75 -17.33 -13.22
N ILE A 134 13.40 -18.40 -12.80
CA ILE A 134 14.80 -18.40 -12.37
C ILE A 134 15.50 -19.46 -13.21
N ILE A 135 16.55 -19.08 -13.91
CA ILE A 135 17.45 -20.04 -14.59
C ILE A 135 18.48 -20.47 -13.56
N VAL A 136 18.60 -21.78 -13.38
CA VAL A 136 19.64 -22.39 -12.55
C VAL A 136 20.68 -22.99 -13.48
N TYR A 137 21.91 -22.51 -13.41
CA TYR A 137 23.02 -23.01 -14.19
C TYR A 137 23.63 -24.25 -13.53
N ALA A 138 24.41 -25.03 -14.28
CA ALA A 138 25.07 -26.24 -13.78
C ALA A 138 26.04 -25.98 -12.61
N ASP A 139 26.59 -24.77 -12.52
CA ASP A 139 27.44 -24.29 -11.42
C ASP A 139 26.66 -23.86 -10.17
N GLY A 140 25.33 -24.06 -10.14
CA GLY A 140 24.43 -23.65 -9.06
C GLY A 140 24.04 -22.16 -9.06
N ARG A 141 24.60 -21.36 -9.96
CA ARG A 141 24.25 -19.94 -10.11
C ARG A 141 22.80 -19.78 -10.54
N LYS A 142 22.06 -18.89 -9.85
CA LYS A 142 20.66 -18.57 -10.12
C LYS A 142 20.55 -17.17 -10.72
N VAL A 143 19.89 -17.06 -11.88
CA VAL A 143 19.67 -15.77 -12.56
C VAL A 143 18.18 -15.60 -12.84
N PRO A 144 17.57 -14.48 -12.42
CA PRO A 144 16.20 -14.16 -12.78
C PRO A 144 16.03 -14.10 -14.30
N ALA A 145 14.98 -14.74 -14.81
CA ALA A 145 14.67 -14.75 -16.24
C ALA A 145 13.20 -14.42 -16.45
N GLY A 146 12.95 -13.27 -17.06
CA GLY A 146 11.61 -12.74 -17.28
C GLY A 146 11.05 -12.12 -15.99
N PHE A 147 10.20 -11.14 -16.18
CA PHE A 147 9.56 -10.37 -15.11
C PHE A 147 8.05 -10.35 -15.29
N ARG A 148 7.31 -10.38 -14.20
CA ARG A 148 5.87 -10.19 -14.21
C ARG A 148 5.54 -8.72 -14.34
N THR A 149 4.52 -8.40 -15.11
CA THR A 149 3.92 -7.07 -15.09
C THR A 149 3.21 -6.83 -13.75
N PRO A 150 2.95 -5.57 -13.37
CA PRO A 150 2.19 -5.27 -12.16
C PRO A 150 0.82 -5.98 -12.11
N ALA A 151 0.13 -6.13 -13.26
CA ALA A 151 -1.13 -6.85 -13.36
C ALA A 151 -0.98 -8.35 -13.07
N GLN A 152 0.07 -8.99 -13.61
CA GLN A 152 0.35 -10.39 -13.32
C GLN A 152 0.74 -10.64 -11.85
N VAL A 153 1.40 -9.67 -11.21
CA VAL A 153 1.67 -9.73 -9.76
C VAL A 153 0.36 -9.65 -8.99
N ALA A 154 -0.52 -8.69 -9.32
CA ALA A 154 -1.80 -8.52 -8.65
C ALA A 154 -2.69 -9.77 -8.78
N GLN A 155 -2.82 -10.31 -9.99
CA GLN A 155 -3.56 -11.54 -10.25
C GLN A 155 -3.03 -12.71 -9.41
N ARG A 156 -1.70 -12.92 -9.40
CA ARG A 156 -1.08 -13.98 -8.61
C ARG A 156 -1.34 -13.84 -7.11
N VAL A 157 -1.34 -12.62 -6.58
CA VAL A 157 -1.64 -12.34 -5.17
C VAL A 157 -3.08 -12.75 -4.84
N VAL A 158 -4.05 -12.29 -5.63
CA VAL A 158 -5.47 -12.55 -5.40
C VAL A 158 -5.79 -14.04 -5.62
N ASP A 159 -5.22 -14.67 -6.65
CA ASP A 159 -5.34 -16.12 -6.87
C ASP A 159 -4.80 -16.91 -5.67
N GLY A 160 -3.66 -16.51 -5.12
CA GLY A 160 -3.09 -17.11 -3.91
C GLY A 160 -4.04 -17.00 -2.71
N TRP A 161 -4.68 -15.87 -2.52
CA TRP A 161 -5.68 -15.68 -1.46
C TRP A 161 -6.94 -16.53 -1.70
N LEU A 162 -7.41 -16.66 -2.93
CA LEU A 162 -8.56 -17.51 -3.27
C LEU A 162 -8.34 -18.99 -2.99
N HIS A 163 -7.10 -19.46 -3.17
CA HIS A 163 -6.74 -20.86 -2.92
C HIS A 163 -6.42 -21.16 -1.44
N SER A 164 -6.37 -20.14 -0.58
CA SER A 164 -6.18 -20.29 0.86
C SER A 164 -7.51 -20.10 1.59
N PRO A 165 -8.04 -21.11 2.32
CA PRO A 165 -9.37 -21.04 2.93
C PRO A 165 -9.57 -19.82 3.83
N GLY A 166 -8.58 -19.49 4.68
CA GLY A 166 -8.65 -18.33 5.59
C GLY A 166 -8.65 -16.99 4.85
N HIS A 167 -7.74 -16.82 3.88
CA HIS A 167 -7.67 -15.60 3.08
C HIS A 167 -8.92 -15.44 2.19
N ARG A 168 -9.40 -16.54 1.61
CA ARG A 168 -10.64 -16.57 0.82
C ARG A 168 -11.85 -16.17 1.65
N ALA A 169 -11.95 -16.66 2.88
CA ALA A 169 -13.03 -16.29 3.79
C ALA A 169 -13.04 -14.78 4.10
N ASN A 170 -11.87 -14.18 4.27
CA ASN A 170 -11.76 -12.71 4.41
C ASN A 170 -12.14 -12.00 3.12
N LEU A 171 -11.58 -12.40 1.98
CA LEU A 171 -11.79 -11.73 0.69
C LEU A 171 -13.27 -11.75 0.26
N LEU A 172 -14.00 -12.81 0.58
CA LEU A 172 -15.41 -13.01 0.22
C LEU A 172 -16.39 -12.69 1.35
N LYS A 173 -15.94 -12.11 2.47
CA LYS A 173 -16.83 -11.72 3.56
C LYS A 173 -17.77 -10.59 3.12
N PRO A 174 -19.11 -10.78 3.18
CA PRO A 174 -20.07 -9.81 2.64
C PRO A 174 -20.21 -8.55 3.50
N GLN A 175 -19.78 -8.60 4.75
CA GLN A 175 -19.88 -7.48 5.67
C GLN A 175 -18.88 -6.37 5.39
N TRP A 176 -17.72 -6.67 4.79
CA TRP A 176 -16.73 -5.64 4.49
C TRP A 176 -17.27 -4.54 3.58
N ARG A 177 -16.84 -3.31 3.83
CA ARG A 177 -17.22 -2.11 3.07
C ARG A 177 -16.05 -1.47 2.36
N GLN A 178 -14.87 -1.59 2.96
CA GLN A 178 -13.67 -0.93 2.46
C GLN A 178 -12.43 -1.77 2.75
N GLU A 179 -11.40 -1.47 2.00
CA GLU A 179 -10.08 -2.09 2.14
C GLU A 179 -8.95 -1.10 1.90
N GLY A 180 -7.78 -1.42 2.41
CA GLY A 180 -6.53 -0.76 2.08
C GLY A 180 -5.47 -1.79 1.72
N ILE A 181 -4.78 -1.57 0.60
CA ILE A 181 -3.69 -2.44 0.14
C ILE A 181 -2.36 -1.73 0.33
N GLY A 182 -1.42 -2.40 0.99
CA GLY A 182 -0.04 -1.96 1.15
C GLY A 182 0.93 -2.91 0.47
N VAL A 183 1.93 -2.36 -0.21
CA VAL A 183 2.93 -3.15 -0.93
C VAL A 183 4.33 -2.63 -0.59
N ALA A 184 5.26 -3.56 -0.38
CA ALA A 184 6.69 -3.30 -0.30
C ALA A 184 7.45 -4.25 -1.23
N ILE A 185 8.47 -3.72 -1.93
CA ILE A 185 9.25 -4.47 -2.91
C ILE A 185 10.72 -4.43 -2.48
N GLY A 186 11.31 -5.60 -2.28
CA GLY A 186 12.71 -5.75 -1.94
C GLY A 186 13.62 -5.69 -3.17
N ALA A 187 14.89 -5.37 -2.96
CA ALA A 187 15.90 -5.34 -4.01
C ALA A 187 16.12 -6.72 -4.67
N ASP A 188 15.80 -7.79 -3.97
CA ASP A 188 15.83 -9.17 -4.47
C ASP A 188 14.60 -9.56 -5.29
N GLY A 189 13.68 -8.62 -5.48
CA GLY A 189 12.45 -8.84 -6.25
C GLY A 189 11.32 -9.51 -5.47
N ARG A 190 11.48 -9.77 -4.17
CA ARG A 190 10.36 -10.18 -3.32
C ARG A 190 9.37 -9.04 -3.14
N ILE A 191 8.09 -9.38 -3.05
CA ILE A 191 6.99 -8.44 -2.93
C ILE A 191 6.12 -8.87 -1.75
N TRP A 192 6.06 -8.03 -0.71
CA TRP A 192 5.17 -8.18 0.44
C TRP A 192 3.91 -7.38 0.17
N VAL A 193 2.76 -8.02 0.33
CA VAL A 193 1.46 -7.39 0.17
C VAL A 193 0.64 -7.62 1.43
N THR A 194 0.10 -6.54 1.96
CA THR A 194 -0.86 -6.56 3.07
C THR A 194 -2.19 -6.00 2.55
N GLN A 195 -3.28 -6.71 2.81
CA GLN A 195 -4.66 -6.25 2.60
C GLN A 195 -5.34 -6.14 3.96
N ASN A 196 -5.81 -4.95 4.29
CA ASN A 196 -6.59 -4.67 5.48
C ASN A 196 -8.05 -4.40 5.11
N PHE A 197 -8.99 -4.91 5.91
CA PHE A 197 -10.43 -4.79 5.68
C PHE A 197 -11.14 -4.05 6.82
N CYS A 198 -12.19 -3.35 6.44
CA CYS A 198 -13.20 -2.82 7.35
C CYS A 198 -14.64 -2.76 6.78
#